data_87d39d26b80ca1ab750e964da09520a2
#
_entry.id   87d39d26b80ca1ab750e964da09520a2
#
_cell.length_a   1.000
_cell.length_b   1.000
_cell.length_c   1.000
_cell.angle_alpha   90.00
_cell.angle_beta   90.00
_cell.angle_gamma   90.00
#
_symmetry.space_group_name_H-M   'P 1'
#
loop_
_entity.id
_entity.type
_entity.pdbx_description
1 polymer ?
#
loop_
_entity_poly.entity_id
_entity_poly.type
_entity_poly.pdbx_seq_one_letter_code
_entity_poly.pdbx_strand_id
1 'polypeptide(L)'
;MMNKLEYKGYYGSIEYSREDDCLFGKVLGMPNNLISYEGNTATELYADFKGAIDAYLDCCEKNGLKVRKGYNGVLNIRIPSEIHSRIALYAENHGTSINSFIRDSIERRLESIH
;
A
#
# COMPACT_ATOMS: atom_id res chain seq x y z
N MET A 1 14.84 -7.99 -2.60
CA MET A 1 14.54 -7.39 -1.29
C MET A 1 14.00 -5.99 -1.46
N MET A 2 12.92 -5.67 -0.80
CA MET A 2 12.32 -4.34 -0.92
C MET A 2 12.85 -3.41 0.16
N ASN A 3 13.38 -2.26 -0.26
CA ASN A 3 13.86 -1.24 0.68
C ASN A 3 12.68 -0.35 1.07
N LYS A 4 11.84 -0.88 1.95
CA LYS A 4 10.65 -0.19 2.44
C LYS A 4 10.61 -0.24 3.95
N LEU A 5 10.05 0.82 4.52
CA LEU A 5 9.76 0.85 5.95
C LEU A 5 8.39 0.28 6.18
N GLU A 6 8.19 -0.36 7.31
CA GLU A 6 6.89 -0.93 7.68
C GLU A 6 6.61 -0.69 9.15
N TYR A 7 5.38 -0.27 9.48
CA TYR A 7 4.95 -0.04 10.84
C TYR A 7 3.42 -0.03 10.89
N LYS A 8 2.85 -0.87 11.75
CA LYS A 8 1.39 -0.97 11.95
C LYS A 8 0.59 -1.16 10.64
N GLY A 9 1.17 -1.91 9.71
CA GLY A 9 0.53 -2.17 8.43
C GLY A 9 0.71 -1.08 7.38
N TYR A 10 1.43 -0.01 7.72
CA TYR A 10 1.77 1.04 6.77
C TYR A 10 3.17 0.81 6.21
N TYR A 11 3.32 1.11 4.93
CA TYR A 11 4.60 0.98 4.23
C TYR A 11 5.08 2.35 3.81
N GLY A 12 6.36 2.60 3.96
CA GLY A 12 6.95 3.89 3.63
C GLY A 12 8.10 3.78 2.65
N SER A 13 8.31 4.83 1.86
CA SER A 13 9.43 4.92 0.93
C SER A 13 10.68 5.41 1.64
N ILE A 14 11.83 5.16 1.01
CA ILE A 14 13.12 5.68 1.44
C ILE A 14 13.72 6.41 0.24
N GLU A 15 13.87 7.72 0.37
CA GLU A 15 14.37 8.56 -0.71
C GLU A 15 15.49 9.46 -0.18
N TYR A 16 16.34 9.92 -1.06
CA TYR A 16 17.47 10.76 -0.69
C TYR A 16 17.38 12.11 -1.39
N SER A 17 17.54 13.18 -0.64
CA SER A 17 17.63 14.52 -1.18
C SER A 17 19.07 15.00 -1.09
N ARG A 18 19.70 15.17 -2.24
CA ARG A 18 21.06 15.68 -2.29
C ARG A 18 21.13 17.16 -1.90
N GLU A 19 20.11 17.92 -2.26
CA GLU A 19 20.06 19.35 -1.94
C GLU A 19 20.01 19.60 -0.43
N ASP A 20 19.17 18.83 0.26
CA ASP A 20 18.98 18.97 1.69
C ASP A 20 19.88 18.03 2.50
N ASP A 21 20.62 17.18 1.79
CA ASP A 21 21.51 16.18 2.39
C ASP A 21 20.80 15.38 3.50
N CYS A 22 19.63 14.88 3.18
CA CYS A 22 18.85 14.10 4.12
C CYS A 22 18.10 12.97 3.43
N LEU A 23 17.64 12.02 4.24
CA LEU A 23 16.75 10.96 3.80
C LEU A 23 15.32 11.43 4.08
N PHE A 24 14.39 11.06 3.21
CA PHE A 24 13.00 11.40 3.39
C PHE A 24 12.13 10.33 2.77
N GLY A 25 10.83 10.41 3.00
CA GLY A 25 9.90 9.49 2.40
C GLY A 25 8.46 9.85 2.70
N LYS A 26 7.59 9.02 2.21
CA LYS A 26 6.14 9.18 2.40
C LYS A 26 5.52 7.81 2.59
N VAL A 27 4.39 7.77 3.29
CA VAL A 27 3.61 6.54 3.41
C VAL A 27 2.97 6.25 2.07
N LEU A 28 3.19 5.04 1.57
CA LEU A 28 2.74 4.61 0.26
C LEU A 28 1.24 4.33 0.25
N GLY A 29 0.62 4.56 -0.91
CA GLY A 29 -0.81 4.30 -1.08
C GLY A 29 -1.74 5.32 -0.46
N MET A 30 -1.20 6.40 0.10
CA MET A 30 -1.98 7.50 0.68
C MET A 30 -2.06 8.67 -0.31
N PRO A 31 -3.18 9.39 -0.34
CA PRO A 31 -3.32 10.53 -1.25
C PRO A 31 -2.52 11.74 -0.76
N ASN A 32 -2.02 12.54 -1.71
CA ASN A 32 -1.42 13.86 -1.45
C ASN A 32 -0.30 13.86 -0.42
N ASN A 33 0.49 12.78 -0.35
CA ASN A 33 1.60 12.68 0.61
C ASN A 33 1.13 13.00 2.03
N LEU A 34 -0.01 12.44 2.41
CA LEU A 34 -0.67 12.72 3.68
C LEU A 34 0.26 12.55 4.90
N ILE A 35 1.14 11.56 4.84
CA ILE A 35 2.11 11.30 5.90
C ILE A 35 3.49 11.28 5.26
N SER A 36 4.34 12.20 5.69
CA SER A 36 5.74 12.26 5.24
C SER A 36 6.66 12.36 6.45
N TYR A 37 7.92 12.07 6.23
CA TYR A 37 8.92 12.00 7.31
C TYR A 37 10.31 12.18 6.73
N GLU A 38 11.28 12.50 7.59
CA GLU A 38 12.66 12.72 7.18
C GLU A 38 13.62 12.39 8.30
N GLY A 39 14.90 12.29 7.98
CA GLY A 39 15.96 12.05 8.94
C GLY A 39 17.33 12.12 8.27
N ASN A 40 18.36 12.34 9.05
CA ASN A 40 19.73 12.41 8.54
C ASN A 40 20.39 11.03 8.45
N THR A 41 19.85 10.05 9.15
CA THR A 41 20.32 8.67 9.13
C THR A 41 19.14 7.74 8.93
N ALA A 42 19.43 6.49 8.60
CA ALA A 42 18.37 5.47 8.47
C ALA A 42 17.61 5.29 9.79
N THR A 43 18.31 5.33 10.91
CA THR A 43 17.69 5.19 12.23
C THR A 43 16.75 6.36 12.52
N GLU A 44 17.18 7.58 12.22
CA GLU A 44 16.34 8.78 12.41
C GLU A 44 15.13 8.76 11.48
N LEU A 45 15.33 8.34 10.24
CA LEU A 45 14.25 8.25 9.27
C LEU A 45 13.17 7.28 9.75
N TYR A 46 13.58 6.11 10.23
CA TYR A 46 12.65 5.11 10.73
C TYR A 46 11.89 5.59 11.97
N ALA A 47 12.60 6.26 12.88
CA ALA A 47 11.98 6.83 14.08
C ALA A 47 10.93 7.88 13.69
N ASP A 48 11.25 8.76 12.74
CA ASP A 48 10.33 9.79 12.29
C ASP A 48 9.12 9.19 11.55
N PHE A 49 9.36 8.15 10.76
CA PHE A 49 8.31 7.41 10.08
C PHE A 49 7.30 6.84 11.08
N LYS A 50 7.78 6.16 12.13
CA LYS A 50 6.89 5.60 13.16
C LYS A 50 6.15 6.70 13.92
N GLY A 51 6.86 7.75 14.28
CA GLY A 51 6.25 8.88 14.98
C GLY A 51 5.16 9.57 14.17
N ALA A 52 5.39 9.72 12.87
CA ALA A 52 4.42 10.34 11.97
C ALA A 52 3.14 9.50 11.86
N ILE A 53 3.28 8.18 11.80
CA ILE A 53 2.13 7.29 11.76
C ILE A 53 1.36 7.35 13.07
N ASP A 54 2.06 7.29 14.20
CA ASP A 54 1.42 7.37 15.51
C ASP A 54 0.69 8.70 15.69
N ALA A 55 1.29 9.80 15.24
CA ALA A 55 0.66 11.12 15.29
C ALA A 55 -0.61 11.17 14.43
N TYR A 56 -0.57 10.58 13.25
CA TYR A 56 -1.72 10.50 12.36
C TYR A 56 -2.86 9.71 13.01
N LEU A 57 -2.55 8.53 13.57
CA LEU A 57 -3.55 7.69 14.20
C LEU A 57 -4.17 8.37 15.43
N ASP A 58 -3.35 9.05 16.22
CA ASP A 58 -3.80 9.81 17.39
C ASP A 58 -4.72 10.96 16.96
N CYS A 59 -4.35 11.67 15.91
CA CYS A 59 -5.15 12.76 15.36
C CYS A 59 -6.52 12.27 14.89
N CYS A 60 -6.55 11.13 14.21
CA CYS A 60 -7.82 10.54 13.75
C CYS A 60 -8.71 10.18 14.93
N GLU A 61 -8.15 9.58 15.98
CA GLU A 61 -8.91 9.19 17.16
C GLU A 61 -9.50 10.42 17.86
N LYS A 62 -8.68 11.43 18.09
CA LYS A 62 -9.11 12.64 18.80
C LYS A 62 -10.17 13.43 18.06
N ASN A 63 -10.15 13.42 16.74
CA ASN A 63 -11.07 14.20 15.92
C ASN A 63 -12.21 13.36 15.32
N GLY A 64 -12.33 12.10 15.70
CA GLY A 64 -13.37 11.22 15.18
C GLY A 64 -13.28 10.98 13.69
N LEU A 65 -12.06 11.06 13.12
CA LEU A 65 -11.85 10.86 11.70
C LEU A 65 -11.63 9.38 11.41
N LYS A 66 -12.06 8.97 10.22
CA LYS A 66 -11.83 7.62 9.76
C LYS A 66 -10.36 7.43 9.41
N VAL A 67 -9.73 6.42 9.98
CA VAL A 67 -8.34 6.09 9.67
C VAL A 67 -8.24 5.58 8.23
N ARG A 68 -7.31 6.15 7.44
CA ARG A 68 -7.01 5.70 6.09
C ARG A 68 -5.83 4.74 6.16
N LYS A 69 -5.95 3.64 5.43
CA LYS A 69 -4.84 2.70 5.24
C LYS A 69 -4.35 2.89 3.81
N GLY A 70 -3.05 2.80 3.61
CA GLY A 70 -2.46 3.00 2.29
C GLY A 70 -3.01 2.03 1.26
N TYR A 71 -3.04 0.74 1.62
CA TYR A 71 -3.53 -0.30 0.73
C TYR A 71 -4.74 -0.96 1.39
N ASN A 72 -5.93 -0.66 0.88
CA ASN A 72 -7.18 -1.04 1.53
C ASN A 72 -7.84 -2.31 0.97
N GLY A 73 -7.18 -2.97 0.01
CA GLY A 73 -7.71 -4.20 -0.58
C GLY A 73 -8.69 -3.99 -1.72
N VAL A 74 -8.90 -2.74 -2.15
CA VAL A 74 -9.82 -2.43 -3.25
C VAL A 74 -9.00 -1.93 -4.45
N LEU A 75 -9.20 -2.58 -5.60
CA LEU A 75 -8.53 -2.20 -6.84
C LEU A 75 -9.55 -2.12 -7.97
N ASN A 76 -9.36 -1.14 -8.84
CA ASN A 76 -10.09 -1.02 -10.09
C ASN A 76 -9.10 -1.27 -11.22
N ILE A 77 -9.34 -2.31 -12.01
CA ILE A 77 -8.47 -2.66 -13.12
C ILE A 77 -9.23 -2.67 -14.43
N ARG A 78 -8.52 -2.41 -15.52
CA ARG A 78 -9.06 -2.52 -16.86
C ARG A 78 -8.37 -3.69 -17.55
N ILE A 79 -9.16 -4.56 -18.14
CA ILE A 79 -8.68 -5.71 -18.89
C ILE A 79 -9.38 -5.74 -20.25
N PRO A 80 -8.80 -6.40 -21.26
CA PRO A 80 -9.48 -6.55 -22.55
C PRO A 80 -10.84 -7.23 -22.36
N SER A 81 -11.82 -6.80 -23.14
CA SER A 81 -13.17 -7.36 -23.02
C SER A 81 -13.22 -8.88 -23.26
N GLU A 82 -12.30 -9.38 -24.10
CA GLU A 82 -12.17 -10.82 -24.32
C GLU A 82 -11.79 -11.56 -23.05
N ILE A 83 -10.82 -11.02 -22.29
CA ILE A 83 -10.41 -11.61 -21.02
C ILE A 83 -11.54 -11.52 -20.00
N HIS A 84 -12.24 -10.40 -19.97
CA HIS A 84 -13.38 -10.22 -19.07
C HIS A 84 -14.46 -11.29 -19.34
N SER A 85 -14.79 -11.49 -20.60
CA SER A 85 -15.78 -12.52 -20.98
C SER A 85 -15.36 -13.92 -20.55
N ARG A 86 -14.09 -14.24 -20.76
CA ARG A 86 -13.56 -15.57 -20.39
C ARG A 86 -13.61 -15.80 -18.89
N ILE A 87 -13.27 -14.80 -18.11
CA ILE A 87 -13.34 -14.90 -16.64
C ILE A 87 -14.78 -15.09 -16.19
N ALA A 88 -15.71 -14.32 -16.76
CA ALA A 88 -17.12 -14.40 -16.39
C ALA A 88 -17.69 -15.79 -16.69
N LEU A 89 -17.39 -16.34 -17.87
CA LEU A 89 -17.84 -17.67 -18.24
C LEU A 89 -17.24 -18.75 -17.35
N TYR A 90 -15.97 -18.65 -17.04
CA TYR A 90 -15.31 -19.58 -16.14
C TYR A 90 -15.96 -19.56 -14.76
N ALA A 91 -16.18 -18.38 -14.22
CA ALA A 91 -16.78 -18.22 -12.89
C ALA A 91 -18.18 -18.82 -12.83
N GLU A 92 -19.00 -18.58 -13.85
CA GLU A 92 -20.34 -19.13 -13.93
C GLU A 92 -20.33 -20.66 -14.01
N ASN A 93 -19.45 -21.23 -14.85
CA ASN A 93 -19.33 -22.65 -15.03
C ASN A 93 -18.80 -23.42 -13.81
N HIS A 94 -18.06 -22.72 -12.94
CA HIS A 94 -17.44 -23.33 -11.76
C HIS A 94 -18.09 -22.90 -10.45
N GLY A 95 -19.22 -22.19 -10.52
CA GLY A 95 -19.95 -21.78 -9.31
C GLY A 95 -19.17 -20.84 -8.41
N THR A 96 -18.28 -20.02 -8.98
CA THR A 96 -17.50 -19.05 -8.22
C THR A 96 -17.76 -17.63 -8.75
N SER A 97 -17.29 -16.61 -8.02
CA SER A 97 -17.44 -15.24 -8.46
C SER A 97 -16.22 -14.79 -9.26
N ILE A 98 -16.40 -13.75 -10.09
CA ILE A 98 -15.29 -13.12 -10.81
C ILE A 98 -14.27 -12.61 -9.81
N ASN A 99 -14.73 -12.02 -8.73
CA ASN A 99 -13.86 -11.47 -7.68
C ASN A 99 -12.99 -12.56 -7.07
N SER A 100 -13.57 -13.71 -6.74
CA SER A 100 -12.82 -14.84 -6.18
C SER A 100 -11.80 -15.40 -7.15
N PHE A 101 -12.15 -15.47 -8.43
CA PHE A 101 -11.24 -15.92 -9.48
C PHE A 101 -10.02 -15.01 -9.57
N ILE A 102 -10.26 -13.68 -9.59
CA ILE A 102 -9.20 -12.70 -9.70
C ILE A 102 -8.30 -12.75 -8.47
N ARG A 103 -8.88 -12.80 -7.28
CA ARG A 103 -8.13 -12.88 -6.03
C ARG A 103 -7.22 -14.11 -5.99
N ASP A 104 -7.78 -15.28 -6.32
CA ASP A 104 -7.02 -16.51 -6.34
C ASP A 104 -5.87 -16.46 -7.35
N SER A 105 -6.14 -15.92 -8.53
CA SER A 105 -5.13 -15.78 -9.58
C SER A 105 -3.97 -14.89 -9.13
N ILE A 106 -4.29 -13.79 -8.46
CA ILE A 106 -3.27 -12.86 -7.95
C ILE A 106 -2.45 -13.53 -6.85
N GLU A 107 -3.10 -14.23 -5.92
CA GLU A 107 -2.42 -14.93 -4.84
C GLU A 107 -1.44 -15.98 -5.39
N ARG A 108 -1.86 -16.76 -6.38
CA ARG A 108 -1.00 -17.76 -7.01
C ARG A 108 0.19 -17.14 -7.71
N ARG A 109 -0.02 -16.02 -8.39
CA ARG A 109 1.07 -15.33 -9.07
C ARG A 109 2.09 -14.80 -8.06
N LEU A 110 1.64 -14.23 -6.96
CA LEU A 110 2.52 -13.72 -5.91
C LEU A 110 3.32 -14.85 -5.25
N GLU A 111 2.69 -16.01 -5.02
CA GLU A 111 3.37 -17.16 -4.44
C GLU A 111 4.50 -17.67 -5.35
N SER A 112 4.37 -17.50 -6.66
CA SER A 112 5.36 -17.93 -7.63
C SER A 112 6.54 -16.95 -7.74
N ILE A 113 6.43 -15.77 -7.13
CA ILE A 113 7.47 -14.73 -7.16
C ILE A 113 8.25 -14.80 -5.84
N HIS A 114 9.56 -14.94 -5.96
CA HIS A 114 10.45 -15.02 -4.80
C HIS A 114 11.32 -13.79 -4.66
#